data_c4b52fff22f4fd7b16841caaba6b14a1
#
_entry.id   c4b52fff22f4fd7b16841caaba6b14a1
#
_cell.length_a   1.000
_cell.length_b   1.000
_cell.length_c   1.000
_cell.angle_alpha   90.00
_cell.angle_beta   90.00
_cell.angle_gamma   90.00
#
_symmetry.space_group_name_H-M   'P 1'
#
loop_
_entity.id
_entity.type
_entity.pdbx_description
1 polymer ?
#
loop_
_entity_poly.entity_id
_entity_poly.type
_entity_poly.pdbx_seq_one_letter_code
_entity_poly.pdbx_strand_id
1 'polypeptide(L)'
;MKRMYILMGFCVATLLGAADARPWALRNGQTLEAEFIEVQGSRVVVENAEGGRAGIPLAILSPADQDFVCEQIDDDVALDPLLDTPDLWTLSTAEVMSRGESLGLEWVDEDATALSQHPCLQLDGRRVWELLAYFKDGQASQIVASLYNRGDSEPLPQAEFKSLLGSIQRDLTEWAGSRPSPIRESRGPVQTRLFARAWVRNPHQVLLQWSVSRDGTPEFIRLRLSPSRGGSRGGTAAAATAILGASTRPKAPILNSLSLRSRIQNKPNGDKLLPDVPMVDQGQKGYCAAAITERVLRYYGRDFDQHQVAQIAGSTAQGGTRSVDLVSAISRIAGTMELNFRKLVDLDIDRILRLIKDYNRAASKKKLPPFEHDQMIDVGMMFQQMDPDTLQKVRTSNSARTQKFFTHIEEYIGKGVPLIWGVQLGLVDERPELPQAAGGHMRLIIGCNPRTREILYSDSWGSEHALKRMSLDDAWTITTGLYVMLPRNIR
;
A
#
# COMPACT_ATOMS: atom_id res chain seq x y z
N MET A 1 -0.17 -22.14 19.16
CA MET A 1 -0.99 -23.12 18.40
C MET A 1 -0.74 -22.85 16.92
N LYS A 2 -0.18 -23.81 16.20
CA LYS A 2 0.18 -23.67 14.79
C LYS A 2 -1.10 -23.69 13.95
N ARG A 3 -1.51 -22.54 13.39
CA ARG A 3 -2.50 -22.52 12.30
C ARG A 3 -1.74 -22.74 10.99
N MET A 4 -1.94 -23.93 10.45
CA MET A 4 -1.40 -24.36 9.17
C MET A 4 -2.30 -23.79 8.07
N TYR A 5 -1.78 -22.82 7.30
CA TYR A 5 -2.45 -22.34 6.08
C TYR A 5 -2.14 -23.34 4.97
N ILE A 6 -3.12 -24.12 4.60
CA ILE A 6 -3.04 -25.04 3.44
C ILE A 6 -3.58 -24.28 2.25
N LEU A 7 -2.70 -23.71 1.41
CA LEU A 7 -3.04 -23.44 0.02
C LEU A 7 -2.89 -24.76 -0.71
N MET A 8 -3.96 -25.57 -0.75
CA MET A 8 -4.02 -26.74 -1.62
C MET A 8 -4.10 -26.26 -3.06
N GLY A 9 -3.13 -26.67 -3.88
CA GLY A 9 -3.23 -26.58 -5.32
C GLY A 9 -4.45 -27.37 -5.81
N PHE A 10 -5.44 -26.67 -6.35
CA PHE A 10 -6.60 -27.28 -6.95
C PHE A 10 -6.23 -27.83 -8.32
N CYS A 11 -6.12 -29.15 -8.44
CA CYS A 11 -6.25 -29.84 -9.71
C CYS A 11 -7.68 -29.70 -10.22
N VAL A 12 -7.83 -29.32 -11.47
CA VAL A 12 -9.10 -29.32 -12.18
C VAL A 12 -9.61 -30.77 -12.25
N ALA A 13 -10.58 -31.13 -11.42
CA ALA A 13 -11.34 -32.34 -11.52
C ALA A 13 -12.78 -31.99 -11.95
N THR A 14 -13.24 -32.62 -13.00
CA THR A 14 -14.51 -32.42 -13.66
C THR A 14 -15.68 -32.96 -12.84
N LEU A 15 -16.69 -32.12 -12.66
CA LEU A 15 -18.13 -32.31 -12.56
C LEU A 15 -18.70 -33.55 -11.82
N LEU A 16 -19.19 -33.32 -10.62
CA LEU A 16 -20.48 -33.82 -10.14
C LEU A 16 -21.06 -32.71 -9.21
N GLY A 17 -22.23 -32.17 -9.61
CA GLY A 17 -22.77 -30.93 -9.12
C GLY A 17 -23.18 -30.96 -7.64
N ALA A 18 -22.71 -30.00 -6.89
CA ALA A 18 -23.45 -29.39 -5.81
C ALA A 18 -24.39 -28.33 -6.42
N ALA A 19 -25.65 -28.28 -5.99
CA ALA A 19 -26.70 -27.48 -6.64
C ALA A 19 -26.49 -25.95 -6.53
N ASP A 20 -25.52 -25.48 -5.72
CA ASP A 20 -25.30 -24.07 -5.40
C ASP A 20 -23.82 -23.61 -5.58
N ALA A 21 -22.95 -24.45 -6.17
CA ALA A 21 -21.58 -24.05 -6.47
C ALA A 21 -21.54 -23.04 -7.62
N ARG A 22 -20.75 -21.97 -7.44
CA ARG A 22 -20.55 -20.91 -8.43
C ARG A 22 -19.06 -20.69 -8.71
N PRO A 23 -18.71 -20.15 -9.90
CA PRO A 23 -17.36 -19.72 -10.14
C PRO A 23 -17.05 -18.44 -9.32
N TRP A 24 -15.95 -18.49 -8.57
CA TRP A 24 -15.36 -17.36 -7.88
C TRP A 24 -14.15 -16.88 -8.65
N ALA A 25 -14.07 -15.62 -8.98
CA ALA A 25 -12.95 -15.03 -9.67
C ALA A 25 -12.07 -14.22 -8.69
N LEU A 26 -10.78 -14.49 -8.72
CA LEU A 26 -9.81 -13.70 -7.97
C LEU A 26 -9.26 -12.55 -8.84
N ARG A 27 -8.84 -11.46 -8.25
CA ARG A 27 -8.24 -10.32 -8.96
C ARG A 27 -6.98 -10.66 -9.76
N ASN A 28 -6.30 -11.75 -9.42
CA ASN A 28 -5.14 -12.27 -10.15
C ASN A 28 -5.51 -13.11 -11.40
N GLY A 29 -6.81 -13.25 -11.72
CA GLY A 29 -7.33 -14.00 -12.84
C GLY A 29 -7.54 -15.50 -12.57
N GLN A 30 -7.22 -15.99 -11.38
CA GLN A 30 -7.56 -17.37 -11.00
C GLN A 30 -9.05 -17.48 -10.71
N THR A 31 -9.62 -18.65 -10.99
CA THR A 31 -11.00 -19.00 -10.68
C THR A 31 -11.06 -20.29 -9.86
N LEU A 32 -12.07 -20.40 -9.02
CA LEU A 32 -12.38 -21.65 -8.29
C LEU A 32 -13.89 -21.85 -8.27
N GLU A 33 -14.33 -23.13 -8.30
CA GLU A 33 -15.73 -23.50 -8.16
C GLU A 33 -15.98 -23.90 -6.70
N ALA A 34 -16.89 -23.18 -6.03
CA ALA A 34 -17.24 -23.46 -4.64
C ALA A 34 -18.60 -22.87 -4.27
N GLU A 35 -19.22 -23.41 -3.23
CA GLU A 35 -20.44 -22.90 -2.61
C GLU A 35 -20.09 -21.82 -1.59
N PHE A 36 -20.91 -20.75 -1.50
CA PHE A 36 -20.84 -19.76 -0.45
C PHE A 36 -21.38 -20.35 0.87
N ILE A 37 -20.63 -20.23 1.95
CA ILE A 37 -21.07 -20.70 3.27
C ILE A 37 -21.41 -19.51 4.18
N GLU A 38 -20.45 -18.65 4.44
CA GLU A 38 -20.60 -17.50 5.35
C GLU A 38 -19.47 -16.48 5.17
N VAL A 39 -19.60 -15.34 5.82
CA VAL A 39 -18.51 -14.37 5.98
C VAL A 39 -18.00 -14.40 7.41
N GLN A 40 -16.70 -14.52 7.57
CA GLN A 40 -16.01 -14.46 8.86
C GLN A 40 -14.99 -13.30 8.84
N GLY A 41 -15.34 -12.17 9.42
CA GLY A 41 -14.53 -10.96 9.39
C GLY A 41 -14.26 -10.51 7.94
N SER A 42 -13.00 -10.37 7.55
CA SER A 42 -12.57 -9.98 6.20
C SER A 42 -12.48 -11.15 5.19
N ARG A 43 -13.07 -12.31 5.50
CA ARG A 43 -12.97 -13.52 4.67
C ARG A 43 -14.33 -14.10 4.34
N VAL A 44 -14.51 -14.54 3.09
CA VAL A 44 -15.61 -15.45 2.73
C VAL A 44 -15.18 -16.88 2.93
N VAL A 45 -16.00 -17.68 3.59
CA VAL A 45 -15.84 -19.11 3.72
C VAL A 45 -16.61 -19.77 2.56
N VAL A 46 -15.91 -20.54 1.77
CA VAL A 46 -16.47 -21.31 0.67
C VAL A 46 -16.20 -22.80 0.85
N GLU A 47 -17.07 -23.64 0.29
CA GLU A 47 -16.94 -25.10 0.35
C GLU A 47 -16.86 -25.67 -1.08
N ASN A 48 -15.87 -26.50 -1.34
CA ASN A 48 -15.75 -27.18 -2.63
C ASN A 48 -16.64 -28.45 -2.71
N ALA A 49 -16.76 -29.04 -3.89
CA ALA A 49 -17.56 -30.25 -4.13
C ALA A 49 -17.13 -31.46 -3.29
N GLU A 50 -15.94 -31.45 -2.70
CA GLU A 50 -15.38 -32.52 -1.84
C GLU A 50 -15.64 -32.26 -0.34
N GLY A 51 -16.37 -31.18 -0.01
CA GLY A 51 -16.64 -30.76 1.38
C GLY A 51 -15.45 -30.06 2.05
N GLY A 52 -14.42 -29.71 1.31
CA GLY A 52 -13.28 -28.94 1.80
C GLY A 52 -13.60 -27.45 1.91
N ARG A 53 -13.45 -26.87 3.12
CA ARG A 53 -13.70 -25.45 3.37
C ARG A 53 -12.43 -24.63 3.26
N ALA A 54 -12.55 -23.46 2.63
CA ALA A 54 -11.47 -22.49 2.49
C ALA A 54 -11.97 -21.07 2.83
N GLY A 55 -11.19 -20.31 3.61
CA GLY A 55 -11.44 -18.89 3.85
C GLY A 55 -10.67 -18.04 2.85
N ILE A 56 -11.39 -17.37 1.94
CA ILE A 56 -10.80 -16.48 0.92
C ILE A 56 -10.90 -15.05 1.43
N PRO A 57 -9.80 -14.28 1.48
CA PRO A 57 -9.89 -12.86 1.82
C PRO A 57 -10.80 -12.13 0.83
N LEU A 58 -11.78 -11.38 1.34
CA LEU A 58 -12.73 -10.64 0.51
C LEU A 58 -12.04 -9.67 -0.44
N ALA A 59 -10.97 -9.05 0.00
CA ALA A 59 -10.22 -8.06 -0.77
C ALA A 59 -9.58 -8.61 -2.06
N ILE A 60 -9.32 -9.93 -2.15
CA ILE A 60 -8.74 -10.55 -3.35
C ILE A 60 -9.78 -11.06 -4.35
N LEU A 61 -11.06 -11.07 -3.99
CA LEU A 61 -12.15 -11.41 -4.91
C LEU A 61 -12.31 -10.35 -6.00
N SER A 62 -12.87 -10.76 -7.14
CA SER A 62 -13.31 -9.82 -8.16
C SER A 62 -14.35 -8.85 -7.61
N PRO A 63 -14.50 -7.63 -8.16
CA PRO A 63 -15.56 -6.71 -7.72
C PRO A 63 -16.95 -7.33 -7.77
N ALA A 64 -17.27 -8.09 -8.80
CA ALA A 64 -18.56 -8.77 -8.93
C ALA A 64 -18.80 -9.84 -7.86
N ASP A 65 -17.75 -10.54 -7.43
CA ASP A 65 -17.85 -11.50 -6.33
C ASP A 65 -17.92 -10.82 -4.98
N GLN A 66 -17.28 -9.68 -4.81
CA GLN A 66 -17.43 -8.85 -3.61
C GLN A 66 -18.87 -8.33 -3.49
N ASP A 67 -19.45 -7.84 -4.59
CA ASP A 67 -20.84 -7.36 -4.62
C ASP A 67 -21.81 -8.51 -4.30
N PHE A 68 -21.61 -9.70 -4.89
CA PHE A 68 -22.38 -10.89 -4.54
C PHE A 68 -22.31 -11.22 -3.05
N VAL A 69 -21.11 -11.19 -2.44
CA VAL A 69 -20.98 -11.45 -1.00
C VAL A 69 -21.75 -10.41 -0.18
N CYS A 70 -21.70 -9.14 -0.57
CA CYS A 70 -22.42 -8.09 0.14
C CYS A 70 -23.95 -8.26 0.06
N GLU A 71 -24.46 -8.83 -1.03
CA GLU A 71 -25.89 -9.19 -1.17
C GLU A 71 -26.30 -10.37 -0.28
N GLN A 72 -25.36 -11.23 0.12
CA GLN A 72 -25.61 -12.38 1.00
C GLN A 72 -25.53 -12.04 2.50
N ILE A 73 -25.01 -10.87 2.86
CA ILE A 73 -24.89 -10.44 4.24
C ILE A 73 -26.12 -9.60 4.58
N ASP A 74 -26.98 -10.13 5.47
CA ASP A 74 -28.21 -9.44 5.92
C ASP A 74 -27.93 -8.17 6.74
N ASP A 75 -26.74 -8.05 7.30
CA ASP A 75 -26.32 -6.90 8.10
C ASP A 75 -25.41 -5.98 7.27
N ASP A 76 -25.89 -4.78 6.98
CA ASP A 76 -25.06 -3.70 6.46
C ASP A 76 -23.89 -3.43 7.41
N VAL A 77 -22.66 -3.57 6.91
CA VAL A 77 -21.45 -3.23 7.68
C VAL A 77 -21.33 -1.70 7.72
N ALA A 78 -22.17 -1.09 8.58
CA ALA A 78 -22.32 0.36 8.66
C ALA A 78 -21.27 0.99 9.57
N LEU A 79 -20.62 2.05 9.08
CA LEU A 79 -19.67 2.86 9.84
C LEU A 79 -20.36 3.89 10.75
N ASP A 80 -21.62 4.21 10.45
CA ASP A 80 -22.40 5.26 11.12
C ASP A 80 -22.43 5.11 12.65
N PRO A 81 -22.67 3.92 13.25
CA PRO A 81 -22.70 3.78 14.71
C PRO A 81 -21.36 4.12 15.39
N LEU A 82 -20.23 3.86 14.73
CA LEU A 82 -18.91 4.23 15.24
C LEU A 82 -18.74 5.75 15.23
N LEU A 83 -19.16 6.39 14.14
CA LEU A 83 -19.01 7.85 13.97
C LEU A 83 -20.00 8.66 14.81
N ASP A 84 -21.16 8.12 15.14
CA ASP A 84 -22.14 8.75 16.02
C ASP A 84 -21.82 8.56 17.52
N THR A 85 -20.74 7.84 17.85
CA THR A 85 -20.28 7.64 19.22
C THR A 85 -19.74 8.94 19.82
N PRO A 86 -20.40 9.57 20.82
CA PRO A 86 -19.98 10.89 21.34
C PRO A 86 -18.61 10.87 22.02
N ASP A 87 -18.22 9.74 22.58
CA ASP A 87 -16.97 9.53 23.33
C ASP A 87 -15.87 8.88 22.49
N LEU A 88 -16.05 8.74 21.19
CA LEU A 88 -15.12 8.08 20.26
C LEU A 88 -13.64 8.44 20.51
N TRP A 89 -13.37 9.72 20.75
CA TRP A 89 -11.99 10.23 20.90
C TRP A 89 -11.39 10.01 22.29
N THR A 90 -12.17 9.48 23.23
CA THR A 90 -11.74 9.16 24.59
C THR A 90 -11.74 7.66 24.86
N LEU A 91 -12.27 6.87 23.92
CA LEU A 91 -12.18 5.41 23.97
C LEU A 91 -10.72 4.96 23.90
N SER A 92 -10.41 3.91 24.65
CA SER A 92 -9.14 3.23 24.51
C SER A 92 -9.00 2.56 23.14
N THR A 93 -7.77 2.35 22.71
CA THR A 93 -7.46 1.62 21.49
C THR A 93 -8.19 0.26 21.43
N ALA A 94 -8.20 -0.49 22.54
CA ALA A 94 -8.88 -1.78 22.62
C ALA A 94 -10.41 -1.67 22.41
N GLU A 95 -11.04 -0.65 22.96
CA GLU A 95 -12.48 -0.43 22.79
C GLU A 95 -12.83 -0.06 21.34
N VAL A 96 -12.03 0.80 20.71
CA VAL A 96 -12.24 1.15 19.28
C VAL A 96 -12.06 -0.08 18.40
N MET A 97 -11.03 -0.88 18.64
CA MET A 97 -10.80 -2.12 17.87
C MET A 97 -11.91 -3.14 18.09
N SER A 98 -12.40 -3.30 19.32
CA SER A 98 -13.53 -4.20 19.60
C SER A 98 -14.81 -3.76 18.88
N ARG A 99 -15.12 -2.46 18.88
CA ARG A 99 -16.28 -1.92 18.12
C ARG A 99 -16.07 -2.00 16.61
N GLY A 100 -14.82 -1.96 16.16
CA GLY A 100 -14.43 -2.06 14.75
C GLY A 100 -14.29 -3.49 14.23
N GLU A 101 -14.45 -4.51 15.09
CA GLU A 101 -14.34 -5.92 14.68
C GLU A 101 -15.38 -6.27 13.61
N SER A 102 -16.63 -5.86 13.77
CA SER A 102 -17.70 -6.04 12.77
C SER A 102 -17.44 -5.25 11.49
N LEU A 103 -16.66 -4.18 11.56
CA LEU A 103 -16.23 -3.40 10.40
C LEU A 103 -14.99 -4.00 9.70
N GLY A 104 -14.44 -5.10 10.20
CA GLY A 104 -13.22 -5.73 9.67
C GLY A 104 -11.95 -4.92 9.94
N LEU A 105 -11.88 -4.14 11.03
CA LEU A 105 -10.65 -3.43 11.41
C LEU A 105 -9.57 -4.40 11.87
N GLU A 106 -8.42 -4.37 11.22
CA GLU A 106 -7.23 -5.16 11.54
C GLU A 106 -6.02 -4.24 11.72
N TRP A 107 -5.07 -4.64 12.58
CA TRP A 107 -3.85 -3.87 12.81
C TRP A 107 -2.93 -3.89 11.58
N VAL A 108 -2.56 -2.71 11.11
CA VAL A 108 -1.48 -2.51 10.13
C VAL A 108 -0.15 -2.26 10.84
N ASP A 109 -0.22 -1.43 11.88
CA ASP A 109 0.89 -1.08 12.77
C ASP A 109 0.32 -1.05 14.18
N GLU A 110 0.71 -2.01 15.01
CA GLU A 110 0.14 -2.22 16.34
C GLU A 110 0.17 -0.94 17.16
N ASP A 111 -0.92 -0.62 17.85
CA ASP A 111 -1.15 0.60 18.62
C ASP A 111 -1.10 1.93 17.86
N ALA A 112 -0.84 1.93 16.55
CA ALA A 112 -0.71 3.16 15.77
C ALA A 112 -1.73 3.29 14.64
N THR A 113 -1.98 2.24 13.86
CA THR A 113 -2.86 2.30 12.69
C THR A 113 -3.60 0.98 12.50
N ALA A 114 -4.92 1.05 12.37
CA ALA A 114 -5.77 -0.07 11.92
C ALA A 114 -6.42 0.26 10.58
N LEU A 115 -6.69 -0.77 9.79
CA LEU A 115 -7.24 -0.69 8.44
C LEU A 115 -8.42 -1.66 8.32
N SER A 116 -9.49 -1.23 7.64
CA SER A 116 -10.48 -2.11 7.06
C SER A 116 -10.60 -1.87 5.55
N GLN A 117 -10.67 -2.97 4.81
CA GLN A 117 -11.01 -3.02 3.39
C GLN A 117 -12.20 -3.97 3.18
N HIS A 118 -13.09 -4.05 4.17
CA HIS A 118 -14.29 -4.87 4.08
C HIS A 118 -15.15 -4.40 2.90
N PRO A 119 -15.48 -5.25 1.92
CA PRO A 119 -16.13 -4.81 0.68
C PRO A 119 -17.55 -4.29 0.89
N CYS A 120 -18.22 -4.72 1.96
CA CYS A 120 -19.58 -4.30 2.28
C CYS A 120 -19.63 -3.12 3.26
N LEU A 121 -18.48 -2.53 3.59
CA LEU A 121 -18.42 -1.39 4.47
C LEU A 121 -19.12 -0.18 3.85
N GLN A 122 -20.07 0.40 4.58
CA GLN A 122 -20.88 1.53 4.14
C GLN A 122 -20.83 2.68 5.14
N LEU A 123 -21.04 3.87 4.60
CA LEU A 123 -21.31 5.09 5.35
C LEU A 123 -22.50 5.81 4.71
N ASP A 124 -23.58 5.95 5.44
CA ASP A 124 -24.82 6.56 4.95
C ASP A 124 -25.28 5.94 3.62
N GLY A 125 -25.28 4.58 3.56
CA GLY A 125 -25.64 3.79 2.39
C GLY A 125 -24.64 3.86 1.21
N ARG A 126 -23.48 4.48 1.39
CA ARG A 126 -22.44 4.56 0.35
C ARG A 126 -21.28 3.65 0.69
N ARG A 127 -20.80 2.90 -0.29
CA ARG A 127 -19.62 2.05 -0.14
C ARG A 127 -18.40 2.85 0.35
N VAL A 128 -17.73 2.30 1.36
CA VAL A 128 -16.42 2.75 1.84
C VAL A 128 -15.37 1.76 1.35
N TRP A 129 -14.46 2.21 0.51
CA TRP A 129 -13.42 1.36 -0.08
C TRP A 129 -12.28 1.04 0.87
N GLU A 130 -12.05 1.94 1.82
CA GLU A 130 -10.97 1.82 2.79
C GLU A 130 -11.30 2.67 4.01
N LEU A 131 -11.14 2.10 5.19
CA LEU A 131 -11.25 2.77 6.47
C LEU A 131 -9.92 2.66 7.21
N LEU A 132 -9.34 3.80 7.59
CA LEU A 132 -8.14 3.86 8.40
C LEU A 132 -8.47 4.50 9.74
N ALA A 133 -8.08 3.84 10.83
CA ALA A 133 -8.12 4.39 12.18
C ALA A 133 -6.69 4.64 12.67
N TYR A 134 -6.40 5.88 13.04
CA TYR A 134 -5.10 6.29 13.58
C TYR A 134 -5.21 6.47 15.09
N PHE A 135 -4.25 5.93 15.81
CA PHE A 135 -4.19 6.01 17.26
C PHE A 135 -2.99 6.82 17.71
N LYS A 136 -3.12 7.48 18.83
CA LYS A 136 -2.06 8.23 19.49
C LYS A 136 -2.29 8.26 20.98
N ASP A 137 -1.25 7.99 21.75
CA ASP A 137 -1.32 7.98 23.22
C ASP A 137 -2.43 7.06 23.77
N GLY A 138 -2.69 5.94 23.09
CA GLY A 138 -3.68 4.92 23.46
C GLY A 138 -5.14 5.29 23.14
N GLN A 139 -5.39 6.31 22.33
CA GLN A 139 -6.74 6.74 21.93
C GLN A 139 -6.82 6.98 20.42
N ALA A 140 -8.03 6.92 19.86
CA ALA A 140 -8.24 7.29 18.47
C ALA A 140 -7.98 8.79 18.26
N SER A 141 -7.18 9.10 17.24
CA SER A 141 -6.79 10.47 16.90
C SER A 141 -7.38 10.95 15.58
N GLN A 142 -7.65 10.03 14.68
CA GLN A 142 -8.25 10.31 13.37
C GLN A 142 -8.86 9.04 12.79
N ILE A 143 -9.97 9.19 12.07
CA ILE A 143 -10.55 8.15 11.20
C ILE A 143 -10.62 8.71 9.78
N VAL A 144 -10.23 7.91 8.80
CA VAL A 144 -10.25 8.28 7.38
C VAL A 144 -11.04 7.25 6.61
N ALA A 145 -12.11 7.66 5.94
CA ALA A 145 -12.93 6.81 5.08
C ALA A 145 -12.77 7.24 3.60
N SER A 146 -12.41 6.32 2.74
CA SER A 146 -12.29 6.51 1.29
C SER A 146 -13.62 6.15 0.61
N LEU A 147 -14.33 7.14 0.10
CA LEU A 147 -15.63 6.97 -0.58
C LEU A 147 -15.50 6.78 -2.10
N TYR A 148 -14.44 7.26 -2.66
CA TYR A 148 -14.04 7.01 -4.05
C TYR A 148 -12.53 7.14 -4.17
N ASN A 149 -11.93 6.23 -4.91
CA ASN A 149 -10.54 6.33 -5.32
C ASN A 149 -10.39 5.63 -6.68
N ARG A 150 -9.82 6.32 -7.64
CA ARG A 150 -9.58 5.81 -9.00
C ARG A 150 -8.75 4.51 -9.02
N GLY A 151 -7.99 4.25 -7.96
CA GLY A 151 -7.21 3.02 -7.81
C GLY A 151 -8.01 1.82 -7.27
N ASP A 152 -9.22 2.03 -6.76
CA ASP A 152 -10.05 0.98 -6.16
C ASP A 152 -11.23 0.57 -7.04
N SER A 153 -11.70 1.47 -7.90
CA SER A 153 -12.90 1.29 -8.71
C SER A 153 -12.67 1.66 -10.18
N GLU A 154 -13.64 1.36 -11.01
CA GLU A 154 -13.70 1.93 -12.36
C GLU A 154 -13.71 3.46 -12.30
N PRO A 155 -13.06 4.13 -13.27
CA PRO A 155 -13.04 5.58 -13.31
C PRO A 155 -14.46 6.16 -13.41
N LEU A 156 -14.85 6.98 -12.44
CA LEU A 156 -16.15 7.66 -12.48
C LEU A 156 -16.17 8.74 -13.55
N PRO A 157 -17.25 8.83 -14.36
CA PRO A 157 -17.52 9.99 -15.20
C PRO A 157 -17.59 11.27 -14.35
N GLN A 158 -17.15 12.40 -14.91
CA GLN A 158 -17.12 13.67 -14.18
C GLN A 158 -18.49 14.11 -13.63
N ALA A 159 -19.57 13.79 -14.34
CA ALA A 159 -20.93 14.11 -13.90
C ALA A 159 -21.34 13.31 -12.66
N GLU A 160 -21.05 12.01 -12.65
CA GLU A 160 -21.32 11.10 -11.52
C GLU A 160 -20.49 11.47 -10.29
N PHE A 161 -19.20 11.78 -10.49
CA PHE A 161 -18.33 12.27 -9.44
C PHE A 161 -18.88 13.54 -8.77
N LYS A 162 -19.35 14.51 -9.58
CA LYS A 162 -19.97 15.74 -9.08
C LYS A 162 -21.29 15.46 -8.32
N SER A 163 -22.10 14.53 -8.81
CA SER A 163 -23.33 14.10 -8.16
C SER A 163 -23.06 13.48 -6.80
N LEU A 164 -22.11 12.50 -6.74
CA LEU A 164 -21.67 11.85 -5.51
C LEU A 164 -21.12 12.88 -4.51
N LEU A 165 -20.21 13.75 -4.95
CA LEU A 165 -19.65 14.80 -4.10
C LEU A 165 -20.73 15.75 -3.58
N GLY A 166 -21.72 16.10 -4.41
CA GLY A 166 -22.83 16.98 -4.06
C GLY A 166 -23.77 16.33 -3.03
N SER A 167 -24.05 15.02 -3.13
CA SER A 167 -24.85 14.30 -2.13
C SER A 167 -24.14 14.28 -0.79
N ILE A 168 -22.86 13.87 -0.75
CA ILE A 168 -22.07 13.84 0.50
C ILE A 168 -22.04 15.21 1.20
N GLN A 169 -21.90 16.29 0.43
CA GLN A 169 -21.92 17.64 1.01
C GLN A 169 -23.27 18.05 1.60
N ARG A 170 -24.38 17.61 1.02
CA ARG A 170 -25.73 17.84 1.58
C ARG A 170 -25.88 17.10 2.90
N ASP A 171 -25.55 15.81 2.92
CA ASP A 171 -25.73 14.95 4.08
C ASP A 171 -24.86 15.39 5.25
N LEU A 172 -23.61 15.78 4.99
CA LEU A 172 -22.73 16.38 6.00
C LEU A 172 -23.23 17.74 6.50
N THR A 173 -23.91 18.53 5.66
CA THR A 173 -24.49 19.82 6.05
C THR A 173 -25.72 19.59 6.94
N GLU A 174 -26.55 18.59 6.63
CA GLU A 174 -27.68 18.17 7.44
C GLU A 174 -27.21 17.59 8.79
N TRP A 175 -26.27 16.64 8.75
CA TRP A 175 -25.66 16.05 9.94
C TRP A 175 -25.08 17.11 10.88
N ALA A 176 -24.33 18.08 10.37
CA ALA A 176 -23.70 19.12 11.17
C ALA A 176 -24.66 20.24 11.62
N GLY A 177 -25.84 20.37 11.00
CA GLY A 177 -26.76 21.47 11.22
C GLY A 177 -26.19 22.85 10.85
N SER A 178 -25.12 22.89 10.07
CA SER A 178 -24.38 24.11 9.72
C SER A 178 -23.70 24.01 8.36
N ARG A 179 -23.52 25.18 7.72
CA ARG A 179 -22.81 25.26 6.42
C ARG A 179 -21.31 24.93 6.60
N PRO A 180 -20.69 24.30 5.59
CA PRO A 180 -19.27 24.01 5.65
C PRO A 180 -18.39 25.28 5.65
N SER A 181 -17.31 25.21 6.37
CA SER A 181 -16.21 26.19 6.24
C SER A 181 -15.39 25.87 5.00
N PRO A 182 -15.26 26.76 4.01
CA PRO A 182 -14.39 26.53 2.88
C PRO A 182 -12.93 26.54 3.32
N ILE A 183 -12.18 25.55 2.83
CA ILE A 183 -10.74 25.51 3.03
C ILE A 183 -10.08 25.90 1.72
N ARG A 184 -9.06 26.71 1.81
CA ARG A 184 -8.35 27.20 0.62
C ARG A 184 -7.87 26.02 -0.22
N GLU A 185 -8.17 26.04 -1.53
CA GLU A 185 -7.59 25.11 -2.49
C GLU A 185 -6.06 25.09 -2.31
N SER A 186 -5.51 23.92 -2.06
CA SER A 186 -4.06 23.75 -2.08
C SER A 186 -3.68 23.18 -3.45
N ARG A 187 -2.68 23.78 -4.07
CA ARG A 187 -2.03 23.14 -5.20
C ARG A 187 -1.18 22.02 -4.61
N GLY A 188 -1.57 20.79 -4.88
CA GLY A 188 -0.76 19.63 -4.57
C GLY A 188 0.64 19.75 -5.21
N PRO A 189 1.59 18.97 -4.76
CA PRO A 189 3.00 19.07 -5.17
C PRO A 189 3.23 18.92 -6.67
N VAL A 190 2.31 18.34 -7.42
CA VAL A 190 2.44 18.16 -8.86
C VAL A 190 1.06 18.25 -9.53
N GLN A 191 0.70 19.45 -10.00
CA GLN A 191 -0.40 19.67 -10.96
C GLN A 191 -1.79 19.12 -10.55
N THR A 192 -1.94 18.65 -9.34
CA THR A 192 -3.20 18.16 -8.76
C THR A 192 -3.93 19.29 -8.05
N ARG A 193 -5.24 19.30 -8.17
CA ARG A 193 -6.11 20.26 -7.49
C ARG A 193 -6.78 19.57 -6.33
N LEU A 194 -6.35 19.90 -5.12
CA LEU A 194 -6.90 19.38 -3.88
C LEU A 194 -7.87 20.39 -3.28
N PHE A 195 -9.10 19.95 -3.08
CA PHE A 195 -10.17 20.74 -2.48
C PHE A 195 -10.54 20.14 -1.13
N ALA A 196 -11.06 20.99 -0.23
CA ALA A 196 -11.60 20.53 1.02
C ALA A 196 -12.69 21.44 1.57
N ARG A 197 -13.60 20.85 2.36
CA ARG A 197 -14.61 21.51 3.18
C ARG A 197 -14.67 20.89 4.55
N ALA A 198 -14.87 21.69 5.59
CA ALA A 198 -14.96 21.23 6.97
C ALA A 198 -16.31 21.53 7.59
N TRP A 199 -16.79 20.57 8.37
CA TRP A 199 -17.95 20.69 9.22
C TRP A 199 -17.55 20.36 10.66
N VAL A 200 -18.25 20.93 11.63
CA VAL A 200 -18.04 20.65 13.05
C VAL A 200 -19.39 20.39 13.69
N ARG A 201 -19.51 19.22 14.31
CA ARG A 201 -20.57 18.83 15.25
C ARG A 201 -19.89 18.21 16.46
N ASN A 202 -19.77 18.99 17.52
CA ASN A 202 -19.01 18.53 18.72
C ASN A 202 -19.50 17.15 19.20
N PRO A 203 -18.58 16.23 19.53
CA PRO A 203 -17.13 16.41 19.64
C PRO A 203 -16.35 16.16 18.33
N HIS A 204 -17.01 16.03 17.18
CA HIS A 204 -16.42 15.65 15.91
C HIS A 204 -16.15 16.84 15.00
N GLN A 205 -15.06 16.78 14.28
CA GLN A 205 -14.77 17.59 13.10
C GLN A 205 -14.63 16.68 11.89
N VAL A 206 -15.34 16.96 10.82
CA VAL A 206 -15.28 16.24 9.54
C VAL A 206 -14.67 17.11 8.49
N LEU A 207 -13.67 16.58 7.78
CA LEU A 207 -13.04 17.18 6.63
C LEU A 207 -13.32 16.32 5.39
N LEU A 208 -14.15 16.81 4.49
CA LEU A 208 -14.33 16.23 3.16
C LEU A 208 -13.22 16.74 2.25
N GLN A 209 -12.42 15.83 1.71
CA GLN A 209 -11.36 16.11 0.75
C GLN A 209 -11.67 15.43 -0.57
N TRP A 210 -11.41 16.11 -1.68
CA TRP A 210 -11.47 15.51 -3.01
C TRP A 210 -10.40 16.09 -3.92
N SER A 211 -10.02 15.33 -4.93
CA SER A 211 -9.03 15.72 -5.90
C SER A 211 -9.48 15.42 -7.32
N VAL A 212 -9.06 16.29 -8.22
CA VAL A 212 -9.16 16.10 -9.67
C VAL A 212 -7.82 16.44 -10.31
N SER A 213 -7.49 15.77 -11.41
CA SER A 213 -6.33 16.08 -12.22
C SER A 213 -6.54 17.39 -13.02
N ARG A 214 -5.53 17.83 -13.76
CA ARG A 214 -5.62 19.06 -14.59
C ARG A 214 -6.69 19.00 -15.66
N ASP A 215 -6.85 17.85 -16.28
CA ASP A 215 -7.85 17.57 -17.32
C ASP A 215 -9.26 17.37 -16.75
N GLY A 216 -9.40 17.43 -15.41
CA GLY A 216 -10.66 17.28 -14.71
C GLY A 216 -11.01 15.83 -14.37
N THR A 217 -10.12 14.87 -14.61
CA THR A 217 -10.34 13.46 -14.24
C THR A 217 -10.49 13.34 -12.72
N PRO A 218 -11.57 12.70 -12.20
CA PRO A 218 -11.75 12.43 -10.79
C PRO A 218 -10.66 11.49 -10.26
N GLU A 219 -10.11 11.81 -9.08
CA GLU A 219 -9.05 11.01 -8.47
C GLU A 219 -9.49 10.34 -7.17
N PHE A 220 -10.01 11.10 -6.22
CA PHE A 220 -10.53 10.57 -4.97
C PHE A 220 -11.54 11.47 -4.28
N ILE A 221 -12.36 10.87 -3.41
CA ILE A 221 -13.20 11.51 -2.37
C ILE A 221 -12.95 10.77 -1.08
N ARG A 222 -12.60 11.50 -0.01
CA ARG A 222 -12.42 10.91 1.32
C ARG A 222 -12.93 11.83 2.42
N LEU A 223 -13.35 11.22 3.51
CA LEU A 223 -13.68 11.86 4.76
C LEU A 223 -12.57 11.64 5.77
N ARG A 224 -12.21 12.72 6.49
CA ARG A 224 -11.34 12.63 7.66
C ARG A 224 -12.10 13.14 8.86
N LEU A 225 -12.24 12.30 9.86
CA LEU A 225 -12.83 12.64 11.15
C LEU A 225 -11.72 12.81 12.18
N SER A 226 -11.88 13.77 13.07
CA SER A 226 -10.96 14.03 14.17
C SER A 226 -11.71 14.72 15.31
N PRO A 227 -11.14 14.74 16.54
CA PRO A 227 -11.73 15.48 17.63
C PRO A 227 -11.81 16.97 17.30
N SER A 228 -12.97 17.59 17.61
CA SER A 228 -13.12 19.04 17.51
C SER A 228 -12.30 19.71 18.61
N ARG A 229 -11.45 20.67 18.25
CA ARG A 229 -10.74 21.49 19.24
C ARG A 229 -11.73 22.50 19.82
N GLY A 230 -12.20 22.24 21.02
CA GLY A 230 -13.12 23.14 21.75
C GLY A 230 -12.49 24.52 21.97
N GLY A 231 -13.21 25.56 21.57
CA GLY A 231 -13.02 26.91 22.07
C GLY A 231 -12.09 27.83 21.30
N SER A 232 -12.50 28.30 20.14
CA SER A 232 -12.42 29.73 19.78
C SER A 232 -13.18 30.00 18.49
N ARG A 233 -13.90 31.11 18.40
CA ARG A 233 -14.70 31.55 17.24
C ARG A 233 -13.94 31.75 15.92
N GLY A 234 -12.62 31.45 15.92
CA GLY A 234 -11.75 31.47 14.75
C GLY A 234 -11.13 30.12 14.40
N GLY A 235 -11.46 29.03 15.13
CA GLY A 235 -10.70 27.77 15.14
C GLY A 235 -10.95 26.80 13.96
N THR A 236 -12.11 26.85 13.29
CA THR A 236 -12.47 25.88 12.26
C THR A 236 -11.57 25.93 11.02
N ALA A 237 -11.27 27.12 10.51
CA ALA A 237 -10.43 27.27 9.33
C ALA A 237 -8.95 26.97 9.67
N ALA A 238 -8.45 27.36 10.85
CA ALA A 238 -7.08 27.11 11.28
C ALA A 238 -6.84 25.63 11.62
N ALA A 239 -7.81 24.96 12.29
CA ALA A 239 -7.75 23.53 12.57
C ALA A 239 -7.83 22.69 11.31
N ALA A 240 -8.74 23.03 10.39
CA ALA A 240 -8.87 22.38 9.10
C ALA A 240 -7.63 22.63 8.21
N THR A 241 -7.00 23.78 8.29
CA THR A 241 -5.75 24.07 7.59
C THR A 241 -4.58 23.26 8.16
N ALA A 242 -4.55 23.02 9.47
CA ALA A 242 -3.57 22.16 10.11
C ALA A 242 -3.72 20.67 9.71
N ILE A 243 -4.96 20.19 9.50
CA ILE A 243 -5.26 18.83 9.03
C ILE A 243 -4.90 18.65 7.54
N LEU A 244 -4.99 19.71 6.75
CA LEU A 244 -4.60 19.66 5.33
C LEU A 244 -3.08 19.58 5.10
N GLY A 245 -2.27 19.74 6.15
CA GLY A 245 -0.82 19.81 5.99
C GLY A 245 -0.33 21.00 5.15
N ALA A 246 -1.23 21.93 4.79
CA ALA A 246 -1.00 22.87 3.70
C ALA A 246 -0.47 24.23 4.14
N SER A 247 -0.51 24.63 5.43
CA SER A 247 0.01 25.97 5.75
C SER A 247 0.53 26.25 7.15
N THR A 248 0.39 25.36 8.10
CA THR A 248 1.26 25.37 9.28
C THR A 248 1.98 24.03 9.30
N ARG A 249 2.96 23.87 8.42
CA ARG A 249 3.98 22.85 8.63
C ARG A 249 4.45 23.05 10.07
N PRO A 250 4.21 22.10 11.02
CA PRO A 250 5.17 21.97 12.08
C PRO A 250 6.46 21.89 11.28
N LYS A 251 7.41 22.78 11.50
CA LYS A 251 8.73 22.69 10.87
C LYS A 251 9.13 21.25 11.05
N ALA A 252 9.07 20.45 9.94
CA ALA A 252 9.43 19.03 10.05
C ALA A 252 10.75 19.01 10.80
N PRO A 253 10.91 18.16 11.81
CA PRO A 253 12.10 18.17 12.63
C PRO A 253 13.29 18.27 11.69
N ILE A 254 14.20 19.19 11.95
CA ILE A 254 15.38 19.37 11.12
C ILE A 254 16.15 18.06 11.23
N LEU A 255 15.88 17.15 10.27
CA LEU A 255 16.57 15.88 10.19
C LEU A 255 18.01 16.20 9.83
N ASN A 256 18.91 15.88 10.71
CA ASN A 256 20.34 15.95 10.47
C ASN A 256 20.93 14.51 10.47
N SER A 257 22.17 14.39 10.05
CA SER A 257 22.84 13.09 9.99
C SER A 257 22.91 12.38 11.35
N LEU A 258 22.96 13.13 12.45
CA LEU A 258 23.01 12.57 13.79
C LEU A 258 21.64 11.98 14.19
N SER A 259 20.56 12.74 13.95
CA SER A 259 19.20 12.29 14.27
C SER A 259 18.75 11.08 13.44
N LEU A 260 19.24 10.92 12.20
CA LEU A 260 18.97 9.72 11.43
C LEU A 260 19.78 8.52 11.92
N ARG A 261 21.07 8.73 12.22
CA ARG A 261 21.93 7.67 12.76
C ARG A 261 21.46 7.15 14.11
N SER A 262 20.87 8.00 14.95
CA SER A 262 20.34 7.56 16.26
C SER A 262 19.13 6.63 16.15
N ARG A 263 18.49 6.53 14.99
CA ARG A 263 17.42 5.58 14.73
C ARG A 263 17.90 4.18 14.36
N ILE A 264 19.21 3.99 14.19
CA ILE A 264 19.76 2.67 13.85
C ILE A 264 19.83 1.81 15.11
N GLN A 265 19.14 0.69 15.09
CA GLN A 265 19.26 -0.34 16.10
C GLN A 265 20.32 -1.36 15.68
N ASN A 266 21.41 -1.47 16.46
CA ASN A 266 22.41 -2.51 16.27
C ASN A 266 22.08 -3.69 17.20
N LYS A 267 21.83 -4.87 16.63
CA LYS A 267 21.49 -6.08 17.39
C LYS A 267 22.73 -6.96 17.66
N PRO A 268 22.73 -7.76 18.73
CA PRO A 268 23.88 -8.63 19.06
C PRO A 268 24.25 -9.64 17.95
N ASN A 269 23.26 -10.10 17.16
CA ASN A 269 23.48 -10.99 16.03
C ASN A 269 24.17 -10.33 14.83
N GLY A 270 24.41 -9.02 14.86
CA GLY A 270 25.07 -8.26 13.81
C GLY A 270 24.10 -7.48 12.90
N ASP A 271 22.80 -7.59 13.11
CA ASP A 271 21.83 -6.81 12.35
C ASP A 271 21.96 -5.31 12.66
N LYS A 272 21.90 -4.52 11.59
CA LYS A 272 21.65 -3.08 11.65
C LYS A 272 20.27 -2.83 11.07
N LEU A 273 19.34 -2.31 11.88
CA LEU A 273 17.92 -2.18 11.53
C LEU A 273 17.42 -0.76 11.79
N LEU A 274 16.50 -0.30 10.97
CA LEU A 274 15.71 0.92 11.12
C LEU A 274 14.29 0.53 11.57
N PRO A 275 14.04 0.36 12.86
CA PRO A 275 12.75 -0.14 13.35
C PRO A 275 11.61 0.87 13.18
N ASP A 276 11.92 2.18 13.15
CA ASP A 276 10.92 3.26 13.12
C ASP A 276 10.39 3.58 11.71
N VAL A 277 10.65 2.72 10.71
CA VAL A 277 10.04 2.88 9.39
C VAL A 277 8.59 2.43 9.46
N PRO A 278 7.61 3.36 9.34
CA PRO A 278 6.21 3.03 9.58
C PRO A 278 5.69 2.04 8.54
N MET A 279 4.73 1.19 8.92
CA MET A 279 3.98 0.37 7.98
C MET A 279 2.91 1.23 7.29
N VAL A 280 2.72 1.02 6.00
CA VAL A 280 1.57 1.45 5.21
C VAL A 280 1.15 0.26 4.38
N ASP A 281 -0.06 -0.21 4.59
CA ASP A 281 -0.61 -1.30 3.80
C ASP A 281 -1.13 -0.76 2.47
N GLN A 282 -0.69 -1.35 1.38
CA GLN A 282 -1.18 -1.01 0.04
C GLN A 282 -2.54 -1.63 -0.27
N GLY A 283 -2.97 -2.59 0.54
CA GLY A 283 -4.11 -3.45 0.25
C GLY A 283 -3.86 -4.31 -0.99
N GLN A 284 -4.93 -4.63 -1.69
CA GLN A 284 -4.88 -5.43 -2.92
C GLN A 284 -4.64 -4.58 -4.20
N LYS A 285 -4.29 -3.32 -4.02
CA LYS A 285 -4.05 -2.37 -5.11
C LYS A 285 -2.64 -2.51 -5.66
N GLY A 286 -2.42 -2.13 -6.90
CA GLY A 286 -1.08 -1.98 -7.48
C GLY A 286 -0.31 -0.76 -6.93
N TYR A 287 -0.43 -0.49 -5.63
CA TYR A 287 0.07 0.70 -4.95
C TYR A 287 1.40 0.49 -4.21
N CYS A 288 2.09 -0.63 -4.44
CA CYS A 288 3.34 -0.94 -3.75
C CYS A 288 4.30 0.27 -3.71
N ALA A 289 4.48 0.92 -4.83
CA ALA A 289 5.38 2.06 -4.90
C ALA A 289 4.83 3.34 -4.24
N ALA A 290 3.52 3.53 -4.28
CA ALA A 290 2.87 4.63 -3.58
C ALA A 290 2.98 4.45 -2.07
N ALA A 291 2.67 3.25 -1.55
CA ALA A 291 2.80 2.91 -0.15
C ALA A 291 4.25 3.01 0.35
N ILE A 292 5.21 2.48 -0.42
CA ILE A 292 6.63 2.57 -0.10
C ILE A 292 7.11 4.02 -0.07
N THR A 293 6.64 4.86 -0.98
CA THR A 293 6.98 6.30 -1.00
C THR A 293 6.40 7.01 0.23
N GLU A 294 5.14 6.75 0.57
CA GLU A 294 4.52 7.27 1.80
C GLU A 294 5.31 6.87 3.04
N ARG A 295 5.70 5.59 3.17
CA ARG A 295 6.50 5.09 4.30
C ARG A 295 7.79 5.87 4.49
N VAL A 296 8.53 6.12 3.40
CA VAL A 296 9.76 6.92 3.45
C VAL A 296 9.46 8.38 3.82
N LEU A 297 8.39 8.97 3.30
CA LEU A 297 8.00 10.34 3.63
C LEU A 297 7.59 10.47 5.10
N ARG A 298 6.78 9.54 5.61
CA ARG A 298 6.39 9.47 7.04
C ARG A 298 7.61 9.26 7.95
N TYR A 299 8.55 8.40 7.57
CA TYR A 299 9.80 8.20 8.30
C TYR A 299 10.59 9.51 8.45
N TYR A 300 10.50 10.41 7.47
CA TYR A 300 11.08 11.75 7.52
C TYR A 300 10.16 12.81 8.15
N GLY A 301 9.02 12.41 8.73
CA GLY A 301 8.05 13.33 9.33
C GLY A 301 7.33 14.21 8.30
N ARG A 302 7.16 13.70 7.07
CA ARG A 302 6.40 14.36 6.00
C ARG A 302 5.03 13.70 5.88
N ASP A 303 3.98 14.50 6.02
CA ASP A 303 2.59 14.04 5.85
C ASP A 303 2.23 14.04 4.36
N PHE A 304 2.18 12.85 3.77
CA PHE A 304 1.85 12.63 2.37
C PHE A 304 1.40 11.18 2.18
N ASP A 305 0.18 10.94 1.71
CA ASP A 305 -0.37 9.58 1.65
C ASP A 305 -0.24 8.91 0.28
N GLN A 306 -0.42 7.57 0.29
CA GLN A 306 -0.26 6.74 -0.90
C GLN A 306 -1.21 7.13 -2.05
N HIS A 307 -2.43 7.62 -1.77
CA HIS A 307 -3.37 8.02 -2.81
C HIS A 307 -2.87 9.25 -3.58
N GLN A 308 -2.26 10.21 -2.88
CA GLN A 308 -1.63 11.37 -3.51
C GLN A 308 -0.40 10.96 -4.33
N VAL A 309 0.37 9.98 -3.84
CA VAL A 309 1.50 9.41 -4.60
C VAL A 309 1.00 8.69 -5.85
N ALA A 310 -0.01 7.84 -5.72
CA ALA A 310 -0.61 7.09 -6.82
C ALA A 310 -1.19 8.01 -7.90
N GLN A 311 -1.87 9.08 -7.49
CA GLN A 311 -2.37 10.12 -8.39
C GLN A 311 -1.24 10.74 -9.22
N ILE A 312 -0.11 11.10 -8.59
CA ILE A 312 1.04 11.69 -9.28
C ILE A 312 1.70 10.69 -10.24
N ALA A 313 1.69 9.42 -9.88
CA ALA A 313 2.24 8.34 -10.68
C ALA A 313 1.31 7.90 -11.82
N GLY A 314 0.05 8.36 -11.83
CA GLY A 314 -0.95 7.93 -12.81
C GLY A 314 -1.36 6.47 -12.65
N SER A 315 -1.29 5.94 -11.43
CA SER A 315 -1.67 4.56 -11.13
C SER A 315 -3.17 4.34 -11.34
N THR A 316 -3.53 3.16 -11.85
CA THR A 316 -4.94 2.75 -12.05
C THR A 316 -5.18 1.39 -11.43
N ALA A 317 -6.45 1.06 -11.13
CA ALA A 317 -6.85 -0.22 -10.56
C ALA A 317 -6.45 -1.43 -11.43
N GLN A 318 -6.50 -1.27 -12.76
CA GLN A 318 -6.29 -2.35 -13.73
C GLN A 318 -4.86 -2.47 -14.26
N GLY A 319 -4.09 -1.37 -14.27
CA GLY A 319 -2.81 -1.29 -14.97
C GLY A 319 -1.58 -1.13 -14.08
N GLY A 320 -1.75 -0.92 -12.76
CA GLY A 320 -0.64 -0.54 -11.89
C GLY A 320 0.07 0.74 -12.40
N THR A 321 1.37 0.82 -12.18
CA THR A 321 2.18 1.95 -12.65
C THR A 321 3.39 1.42 -13.42
N ARG A 322 3.66 1.96 -14.61
CA ARG A 322 4.91 1.63 -15.33
C ARG A 322 6.12 2.07 -14.49
N SER A 323 7.13 1.22 -14.42
CA SER A 323 8.34 1.47 -13.61
C SER A 323 8.99 2.83 -13.90
N VAL A 324 9.01 3.26 -15.17
CA VAL A 324 9.62 4.54 -15.59
C VAL A 324 8.79 5.73 -15.10
N ASP A 325 7.46 5.66 -15.24
CA ASP A 325 6.54 6.71 -14.81
C ASP A 325 6.58 6.85 -13.28
N LEU A 326 6.66 5.72 -12.60
CA LEU A 326 6.78 5.63 -11.16
C LEU A 326 8.06 6.28 -10.62
N VAL A 327 9.22 5.90 -11.16
CA VAL A 327 10.51 6.47 -10.74
C VAL A 327 10.53 7.99 -11.01
N SER A 328 9.93 8.42 -12.11
CA SER A 328 9.77 9.84 -12.44
C SER A 328 8.83 10.56 -11.47
N ALA A 329 7.74 9.90 -11.05
CA ALA A 329 6.80 10.44 -10.06
C ALA A 329 7.46 10.58 -8.69
N ILE A 330 8.15 9.54 -8.22
CA ILE A 330 8.90 9.55 -6.95
C ILE A 330 9.94 10.68 -6.94
N SER A 331 10.67 10.85 -8.05
CA SER A 331 11.66 11.92 -8.17
C SER A 331 11.04 13.31 -8.08
N ARG A 332 9.87 13.53 -8.70
CA ARG A 332 9.12 14.80 -8.61
C ARG A 332 8.62 15.06 -7.18
N ILE A 333 8.05 14.03 -6.54
CA ILE A 333 7.58 14.11 -5.15
C ILE A 333 8.75 14.46 -4.22
N ALA A 334 9.87 13.76 -4.37
CA ALA A 334 11.08 14.02 -3.58
C ALA A 334 11.52 15.48 -3.71
N GLY A 335 11.59 16.01 -4.94
CA GLY A 335 11.95 17.41 -5.18
C GLY A 335 11.04 18.41 -4.50
N THR A 336 9.72 18.15 -4.48
CA THR A 336 8.72 18.99 -3.82
C THR A 336 8.81 18.92 -2.29
N MET A 337 9.19 17.76 -1.75
CA MET A 337 9.34 17.53 -0.32
C MET A 337 10.74 17.90 0.21
N GLU A 338 11.53 18.61 -0.58
CA GLU A 338 12.92 19.00 -0.23
C GLU A 338 13.85 17.81 0.02
N LEU A 339 13.60 16.72 -0.70
CA LEU A 339 14.43 15.53 -0.73
C LEU A 339 15.19 15.45 -2.05
N ASN A 340 16.35 14.82 -2.02
CA ASN A 340 17.11 14.43 -3.21
C ASN A 340 16.81 12.97 -3.54
N PHE A 341 16.41 12.69 -4.76
CA PHE A 341 16.24 11.32 -5.25
C PHE A 341 17.49 10.88 -6.01
N ARG A 342 18.01 9.69 -5.68
CA ARG A 342 19.18 9.11 -6.37
C ARG A 342 18.88 7.67 -6.78
N LYS A 343 19.26 7.34 -8.01
CA LYS A 343 19.31 5.98 -8.52
C LYS A 343 20.69 5.39 -8.21
N LEU A 344 20.75 4.29 -7.48
CA LEU A 344 21.96 3.57 -7.13
C LEU A 344 22.20 2.37 -8.04
N VAL A 345 21.10 1.65 -8.32
CA VAL A 345 21.01 0.56 -9.29
C VAL A 345 19.79 0.78 -10.16
N ASP A 346 19.93 0.56 -11.46
CA ASP A 346 18.83 0.65 -12.42
C ASP A 346 19.02 -0.43 -13.48
N LEU A 347 17.95 -1.14 -13.83
CA LEU A 347 17.98 -2.15 -14.88
C LEU A 347 17.63 -1.48 -16.23
N ASP A 348 18.60 -0.71 -16.77
CA ASP A 348 18.48 -0.07 -18.08
C ASP A 348 18.51 -1.09 -19.23
N ILE A 349 18.12 -0.64 -20.42
CA ILE A 349 18.03 -1.50 -21.60
C ILE A 349 19.36 -2.22 -21.94
N ASP A 350 20.49 -1.55 -21.77
CA ASP A 350 21.79 -2.15 -22.05
C ASP A 350 22.14 -3.28 -21.07
N ARG A 351 21.71 -3.13 -19.82
CA ARG A 351 21.86 -4.16 -18.78
C ARG A 351 20.92 -5.33 -19.01
N ILE A 352 19.69 -5.06 -19.45
CA ILE A 352 18.72 -6.08 -19.85
C ILE A 352 19.28 -6.91 -21.01
N LEU A 353 19.73 -6.29 -22.08
CA LEU A 353 20.27 -6.98 -23.24
C LEU A 353 21.51 -7.82 -22.89
N ARG A 354 22.39 -7.30 -22.02
CA ARG A 354 23.54 -8.08 -21.51
C ARG A 354 23.08 -9.27 -20.67
N LEU A 355 22.08 -9.08 -19.80
CA LEU A 355 21.53 -10.16 -18.97
C LEU A 355 20.93 -11.27 -19.84
N ILE A 356 20.14 -10.93 -20.86
CA ILE A 356 19.57 -11.89 -21.82
C ILE A 356 20.69 -12.68 -22.52
N LYS A 357 21.70 -11.98 -23.03
CA LYS A 357 22.84 -12.63 -23.70
C LYS A 357 23.58 -13.60 -22.78
N ASP A 358 23.84 -13.20 -21.53
CA ASP A 358 24.58 -14.01 -20.57
C ASP A 358 23.71 -15.19 -20.09
N TYR A 359 22.41 -14.98 -19.89
CA TYR A 359 21.45 -16.05 -19.60
C TYR A 359 21.38 -17.06 -20.72
N ASN A 360 21.16 -16.65 -21.98
CA ASN A 360 21.05 -17.55 -23.13
C ASN A 360 22.29 -18.41 -23.31
N ARG A 361 23.49 -17.82 -23.07
CA ARG A 361 24.73 -18.59 -23.05
C ARG A 361 24.79 -19.66 -21.95
N ALA A 362 24.26 -19.35 -20.77
CA ALA A 362 24.20 -20.29 -19.65
C ALA A 362 23.11 -21.35 -19.85
N ALA A 363 21.93 -20.95 -20.33
CA ALA A 363 20.80 -21.80 -20.64
C ALA A 363 21.16 -22.86 -21.70
N SER A 364 21.85 -22.47 -22.77
CA SER A 364 22.34 -23.37 -23.82
C SER A 364 23.22 -24.49 -23.26
N LYS A 365 24.09 -24.19 -22.29
CA LYS A 365 24.93 -25.22 -21.65
C LYS A 365 24.13 -26.23 -20.84
N LYS A 366 22.96 -25.87 -20.37
CA LYS A 366 22.02 -26.71 -19.62
C LYS A 366 20.93 -27.31 -20.50
N LYS A 367 20.94 -27.07 -21.81
CA LYS A 367 19.89 -27.46 -22.75
C LYS A 367 18.51 -26.89 -22.38
N LEU A 368 18.48 -25.73 -21.76
CA LEU A 368 17.26 -24.97 -21.49
C LEU A 368 16.94 -24.07 -22.70
N PRO A 369 15.64 -23.73 -22.90
CA PRO A 369 15.24 -22.82 -23.97
C PRO A 369 15.86 -21.43 -23.74
N PRO A 370 16.34 -20.74 -24.80
CA PRO A 370 16.76 -19.36 -24.70
C PRO A 370 15.55 -18.46 -24.48
N PHE A 371 15.78 -17.30 -23.87
CA PHE A 371 14.78 -16.23 -23.90
C PHE A 371 14.90 -15.50 -25.26
N GLU A 372 13.82 -15.52 -26.00
CA GLU A 372 13.67 -14.83 -27.28
C GLU A 372 12.85 -13.54 -27.08
N HIS A 373 13.19 -12.49 -27.78
CA HIS A 373 12.49 -11.21 -27.71
C HIS A 373 12.44 -10.52 -29.06
N ASP A 374 11.36 -9.81 -29.30
CA ASP A 374 11.18 -8.90 -30.42
C ASP A 374 11.77 -7.50 -30.09
N GLN A 375 11.28 -6.47 -30.78
CA GLN A 375 11.76 -5.09 -30.57
C GLN A 375 11.44 -4.53 -29.20
N MET A 376 10.40 -5.04 -28.53
CA MET A 376 9.95 -4.59 -27.21
C MET A 376 10.12 -5.71 -26.19
N ILE A 377 10.93 -5.44 -25.14
CA ILE A 377 11.18 -6.40 -24.07
C ILE A 377 10.25 -6.08 -22.89
N ASP A 378 9.31 -6.99 -22.61
CA ASP A 378 8.61 -6.99 -21.33
C ASP A 378 9.51 -7.62 -20.26
N VAL A 379 9.94 -6.80 -19.32
CA VAL A 379 10.87 -7.22 -18.25
C VAL A 379 10.24 -8.25 -17.33
N GLY A 380 8.94 -8.13 -17.06
CA GLY A 380 8.20 -9.10 -16.24
C GLY A 380 8.16 -10.47 -16.89
N MET A 381 7.75 -10.53 -18.16
CA MET A 381 7.77 -11.77 -18.94
C MET A 381 9.16 -12.36 -19.10
N MET A 382 10.16 -11.52 -19.32
CA MET A 382 11.56 -11.96 -19.39
C MET A 382 11.97 -12.75 -18.14
N PHE A 383 11.69 -12.22 -16.96
CA PHE A 383 12.04 -12.91 -15.72
C PHE A 383 11.22 -14.18 -15.49
N GLN A 384 9.94 -14.18 -15.86
CA GLN A 384 9.06 -15.34 -15.71
C GLN A 384 9.45 -16.53 -16.63
N GLN A 385 10.01 -16.26 -17.79
CA GLN A 385 10.43 -17.28 -18.74
C GLN A 385 11.84 -17.83 -18.47
N MET A 386 12.64 -17.11 -17.68
CA MET A 386 13.99 -17.54 -17.33
C MET A 386 13.98 -18.57 -16.21
N ASP A 387 14.79 -19.64 -16.33
CA ASP A 387 15.04 -20.59 -15.25
C ASP A 387 15.70 -19.88 -14.05
N PRO A 388 15.07 -19.89 -12.84
CA PRO A 388 15.54 -19.11 -11.70
C PRO A 388 16.98 -19.45 -11.28
N ASP A 389 17.34 -20.73 -11.26
CA ASP A 389 18.67 -21.17 -10.85
C ASP A 389 19.76 -20.70 -11.83
N THR A 390 19.45 -20.72 -13.13
CA THR A 390 20.36 -20.26 -14.17
C THR A 390 20.50 -18.75 -14.11
N LEU A 391 19.38 -18.05 -13.91
CA LEU A 391 19.36 -16.60 -13.73
C LEU A 391 20.19 -16.19 -12.52
N GLN A 392 20.01 -16.84 -11.35
CA GLN A 392 20.80 -16.57 -10.15
C GLN A 392 22.30 -16.73 -10.41
N LYS A 393 22.70 -17.86 -11.02
CA LYS A 393 24.13 -18.10 -11.38
C LYS A 393 24.69 -17.03 -12.29
N VAL A 394 23.92 -16.56 -13.27
CA VAL A 394 24.33 -15.50 -14.17
C VAL A 394 24.48 -14.16 -13.45
N ARG A 395 23.46 -13.79 -12.64
CA ARG A 395 23.47 -12.51 -11.93
C ARG A 395 24.57 -12.44 -10.88
N THR A 396 24.82 -13.52 -10.16
CA THR A 396 25.83 -13.60 -9.09
C THR A 396 27.25 -13.90 -9.59
N SER A 397 27.41 -14.27 -10.88
CA SER A 397 28.71 -14.56 -11.49
C SER A 397 29.72 -13.40 -11.40
N ASN A 398 29.23 -12.16 -11.32
CA ASN A 398 30.07 -10.98 -11.10
C ASN A 398 29.98 -10.52 -9.64
N SER A 399 30.79 -11.11 -8.79
CA SER A 399 30.84 -10.82 -7.36
C SER A 399 31.07 -9.32 -7.03
N ALA A 400 31.78 -8.58 -7.87
CA ALA A 400 32.01 -7.15 -7.67
C ALA A 400 30.73 -6.33 -7.78
N ARG A 401 29.78 -6.72 -8.68
CA ARG A 401 28.49 -6.05 -8.79
C ARG A 401 27.60 -6.34 -7.57
N THR A 402 27.54 -7.60 -7.16
CA THR A 402 26.81 -8.02 -5.95
C THR A 402 27.37 -7.33 -4.71
N GLN A 403 28.70 -7.25 -4.60
CA GLN A 403 29.34 -6.55 -3.49
C GLN A 403 29.05 -5.04 -3.53
N LYS A 404 29.07 -4.40 -4.70
CA LYS A 404 28.71 -2.98 -4.84
C LYS A 404 27.28 -2.70 -4.41
N PHE A 405 26.34 -3.58 -4.77
CA PHE A 405 24.95 -3.50 -4.31
C PHE A 405 24.87 -3.53 -2.78
N PHE A 406 25.58 -4.48 -2.15
CA PHE A 406 25.60 -4.58 -0.69
C PHE A 406 26.28 -3.37 -0.03
N THR A 407 27.36 -2.86 -0.60
CA THR A 407 28.04 -1.65 -0.09
C THR A 407 27.11 -0.43 -0.09
N HIS A 408 26.28 -0.26 -1.11
CA HIS A 408 25.26 0.80 -1.09
C HIS A 408 24.27 0.60 0.06
N ILE A 409 23.81 -0.63 0.30
CA ILE A 409 22.89 -0.91 1.41
C ILE A 409 23.56 -0.58 2.75
N GLU A 410 24.77 -1.08 2.99
CA GLU A 410 25.50 -0.78 4.23
C GLU A 410 25.73 0.72 4.44
N GLU A 411 26.06 1.44 3.37
CA GLU A 411 26.28 2.89 3.40
C GLU A 411 25.03 3.64 3.86
N TYR A 412 23.89 3.38 3.21
CA TYR A 412 22.66 4.15 3.50
C TYR A 412 21.99 3.71 4.80
N ILE A 413 21.96 2.42 5.10
CA ILE A 413 21.49 1.93 6.42
C ILE A 413 22.39 2.51 7.52
N GLY A 414 23.72 2.58 7.33
CA GLY A 414 24.64 3.21 8.28
C GLY A 414 24.46 4.73 8.44
N LYS A 415 23.73 5.37 7.53
CA LYS A 415 23.29 6.77 7.63
C LYS A 415 21.89 6.92 8.25
N GLY A 416 21.20 5.83 8.56
CA GLY A 416 19.81 5.86 9.04
C GLY A 416 18.80 6.14 7.92
N VAL A 417 19.10 5.73 6.70
CA VAL A 417 18.32 6.01 5.50
C VAL A 417 17.80 4.70 4.91
N PRO A 418 16.48 4.47 4.84
CA PRO A 418 15.90 3.30 4.17
C PRO A 418 16.06 3.44 2.65
N LEU A 419 16.17 2.30 1.95
CA LEU A 419 16.32 2.29 0.51
C LEU A 419 15.05 1.73 -0.15
N ILE A 420 14.61 2.38 -1.22
CA ILE A 420 13.53 1.91 -2.08
C ILE A 420 14.11 0.86 -3.02
N TRP A 421 13.50 -0.33 -3.02
CA TRP A 421 14.02 -1.49 -3.70
C TRP A 421 12.99 -2.07 -4.67
N GLY A 422 13.27 -1.94 -5.96
CA GLY A 422 12.51 -2.56 -7.03
C GLY A 422 12.94 -4.01 -7.23
N VAL A 423 11.98 -4.92 -7.26
CA VAL A 423 12.20 -6.37 -7.37
C VAL A 423 11.28 -7.02 -8.40
N GLN A 424 11.67 -8.21 -8.83
CA GLN A 424 10.84 -9.16 -9.53
C GLN A 424 10.46 -10.29 -8.57
N LEU A 425 9.17 -10.48 -8.33
CA LEU A 425 8.62 -11.57 -7.50
C LEU A 425 8.55 -12.88 -8.28
N GLY A 426 8.49 -14.00 -7.55
CA GLY A 426 8.33 -15.34 -8.10
C GLY A 426 9.63 -16.01 -8.55
N LEU A 427 10.80 -15.42 -8.25
CA LEU A 427 12.12 -15.97 -8.59
C LEU A 427 12.81 -16.67 -7.40
N VAL A 428 12.39 -16.40 -6.20
CA VAL A 428 12.90 -17.01 -4.96
C VAL A 428 11.73 -17.27 -4.02
N ASP A 429 11.85 -18.32 -3.22
CA ASP A 429 10.86 -18.65 -2.20
C ASP A 429 10.97 -17.70 -1.03
N GLU A 430 9.84 -17.17 -0.60
CA GLU A 430 9.76 -16.24 0.51
C GLU A 430 8.72 -16.66 1.56
N ARG A 431 8.99 -16.33 2.82
CA ARG A 431 8.06 -16.55 3.92
C ARG A 431 7.85 -15.24 4.70
N PRO A 432 6.61 -14.91 5.14
CA PRO A 432 5.34 -15.57 4.76
C PRO A 432 5.08 -15.48 3.26
N GLU A 433 4.13 -16.27 2.76
CA GLU A 433 3.72 -16.25 1.36
C GLU A 433 3.27 -14.83 0.95
N LEU A 434 3.55 -14.49 -0.30
CA LEU A 434 3.24 -13.16 -0.81
C LEU A 434 1.82 -13.12 -1.36
N PRO A 435 1.05 -12.05 -1.12
CA PRO A 435 -0.25 -11.86 -1.77
C PRO A 435 -0.16 -11.80 -3.30
N GLN A 436 1.00 -11.40 -3.83
CA GLN A 436 1.31 -11.38 -5.26
C GLN A 436 2.38 -12.45 -5.57
N ALA A 437 2.02 -13.46 -6.35
CA ALA A 437 2.91 -14.59 -6.64
C ALA A 437 4.08 -14.23 -7.57
N ALA A 438 3.89 -13.32 -8.54
CA ALA A 438 4.89 -12.95 -9.53
C ALA A 438 4.71 -11.51 -10.02
N GLY A 439 5.73 -10.96 -10.68
CA GLY A 439 5.68 -9.64 -11.30
C GLY A 439 6.56 -8.60 -10.61
N GLY A 440 6.55 -7.39 -11.14
CA GLY A 440 7.29 -6.26 -10.57
C GLY A 440 6.69 -5.79 -9.26
N HIS A 441 7.54 -5.50 -8.27
CA HIS A 441 7.11 -5.02 -6.97
C HIS A 441 8.12 -4.03 -6.37
N MET A 442 7.65 -3.19 -5.45
CA MET A 442 8.50 -2.25 -4.70
C MET A 442 8.48 -2.56 -3.22
N ARG A 443 9.67 -2.54 -2.61
CA ARG A 443 9.93 -2.83 -1.19
C ARG A 443 10.79 -1.76 -0.55
N LEU A 444 10.97 -1.82 0.76
CA LEU A 444 12.00 -1.08 1.48
C LEU A 444 13.06 -2.01 2.04
N ILE A 445 14.32 -1.72 1.77
CA ILE A 445 15.41 -2.26 2.58
C ILE A 445 15.52 -1.35 3.80
N ILE A 446 15.32 -1.95 4.97
CA ILE A 446 15.31 -1.27 6.27
C ILE A 446 16.45 -1.72 7.18
N GLY A 447 17.31 -2.62 6.68
CA GLY A 447 18.44 -3.10 7.42
C GLY A 447 19.35 -4.05 6.63
N CYS A 448 20.44 -4.45 7.26
CA CYS A 448 21.35 -5.46 6.73
C CYS A 448 22.13 -6.15 7.86
N ASN A 449 22.64 -7.33 7.57
CA ASN A 449 23.60 -8.03 8.43
C ASN A 449 24.92 -8.23 7.66
N PRO A 450 25.99 -7.46 7.98
CA PRO A 450 27.27 -7.59 7.31
C PRO A 450 27.97 -8.95 7.59
N ARG A 451 27.67 -9.61 8.70
CA ARG A 451 28.31 -10.88 9.08
C ARG A 451 27.78 -12.04 8.25
N THR A 452 26.46 -12.11 8.09
CA THR A 452 25.77 -13.17 7.34
C THR A 452 25.54 -12.82 5.88
N ARG A 453 25.83 -11.56 5.46
CA ARG A 453 25.56 -11.04 4.13
C ARG A 453 24.08 -11.15 3.75
N GLU A 454 23.22 -10.72 4.66
CA GLU A 454 21.78 -10.70 4.46
C GLU A 454 21.26 -9.27 4.42
N ILE A 455 20.17 -9.08 3.70
CA ILE A 455 19.39 -7.85 3.76
C ILE A 455 18.13 -8.06 4.60
N LEU A 456 17.74 -7.00 5.31
CA LEU A 456 16.51 -6.92 6.08
C LEU A 456 15.59 -5.95 5.35
N TYR A 457 14.40 -6.43 5.00
CA TYR A 457 13.48 -5.66 4.18
C TYR A 457 12.05 -5.76 4.69
N SER A 458 11.21 -4.87 4.19
CA SER A 458 9.82 -4.75 4.55
C SER A 458 8.98 -4.55 3.30
N ASP A 459 7.91 -5.30 3.20
CA ASP A 459 6.87 -5.13 2.19
C ASP A 459 5.77 -4.18 2.67
N SER A 460 4.82 -3.86 1.80
CA SER A 460 3.65 -3.03 2.09
C SER A 460 2.35 -3.84 2.15
N TRP A 461 2.40 -5.04 2.73
CA TRP A 461 1.27 -5.97 2.91
C TRP A 461 0.97 -6.26 4.38
N GLY A 462 1.00 -5.22 5.22
CA GLY A 462 0.65 -5.32 6.62
C GLY A 462 1.78 -5.81 7.53
N SER A 463 1.44 -5.99 8.81
CA SER A 463 2.39 -6.26 9.90
C SER A 463 3.17 -7.58 9.74
N GLU A 464 2.57 -8.62 9.17
CA GLU A 464 3.25 -9.90 8.95
C GLU A 464 4.42 -9.79 7.95
N HIS A 465 4.41 -8.74 7.10
CA HIS A 465 5.44 -8.44 6.12
C HIS A 465 6.36 -7.29 6.53
N ALA A 466 6.28 -6.83 7.79
CA ALA A 466 7.02 -5.66 8.27
C ALA A 466 8.53 -5.88 8.35
N LEU A 467 8.96 -7.10 8.65
CA LEU A 467 10.38 -7.44 8.74
C LEU A 467 10.64 -8.83 8.18
N LYS A 468 11.32 -8.86 7.05
CA LYS A 468 11.73 -10.07 6.33
C LYS A 468 13.24 -10.08 6.11
N ARG A 469 13.77 -11.23 5.78
CA ARG A 469 15.21 -11.46 5.61
C ARG A 469 15.48 -12.25 4.33
N MET A 470 16.55 -11.92 3.62
CA MET A 470 16.95 -12.60 2.40
C MET A 470 18.48 -12.62 2.26
N SER A 471 19.03 -13.66 1.66
CA SER A 471 20.45 -13.71 1.33
C SER A 471 20.80 -12.61 0.32
N LEU A 472 22.05 -12.16 0.31
CA LEU A 472 22.51 -11.16 -0.66
C LEU A 472 22.40 -11.67 -2.10
N ASP A 473 22.64 -12.94 -2.35
CA ASP A 473 22.59 -13.52 -3.69
C ASP A 473 21.16 -13.60 -4.22
N ASP A 474 20.20 -14.00 -3.39
CA ASP A 474 18.78 -13.97 -3.74
C ASP A 474 18.30 -12.54 -3.98
N ALA A 475 18.64 -11.64 -3.07
CA ALA A 475 18.29 -10.23 -3.18
C ALA A 475 18.82 -9.60 -4.46
N TRP A 476 20.08 -9.87 -4.82
CA TRP A 476 20.64 -9.39 -6.08
C TRP A 476 19.95 -10.01 -7.28
N THR A 477 19.58 -11.28 -7.19
CA THR A 477 18.90 -12.01 -8.27
C THR A 477 17.57 -11.37 -8.63
N ILE A 478 16.78 -10.96 -7.65
CA ILE A 478 15.46 -10.37 -7.89
C ILE A 478 15.49 -8.85 -8.11
N THR A 479 16.64 -8.18 -7.88
CA THR A 479 16.76 -6.70 -7.96
C THR A 479 16.53 -6.20 -9.38
N THR A 480 15.59 -5.28 -9.55
CA THR A 480 15.38 -4.49 -10.77
C THR A 480 15.82 -3.03 -10.62
N GLY A 481 15.83 -2.51 -9.39
CA GLY A 481 16.28 -1.16 -9.09
C GLY A 481 16.59 -0.95 -7.62
N LEU A 482 17.45 0.02 -7.30
CA LEU A 482 17.74 0.48 -5.95
C LEU A 482 17.81 1.99 -5.94
N TYR A 483 17.01 2.61 -5.08
CA TYR A 483 16.84 4.05 -5.04
C TYR A 483 16.87 4.57 -3.62
N VAL A 484 17.16 5.85 -3.45
CA VAL A 484 17.12 6.50 -2.14
C VAL A 484 16.55 7.90 -2.25
N MET A 485 15.74 8.26 -1.28
CA MET A 485 15.33 9.64 -1.02
C MET A 485 16.09 10.15 0.19
N LEU A 486 16.74 11.28 0.06
CA LEU A 486 17.60 11.87 1.08
C LEU A 486 17.14 13.28 1.40
N PRO A 487 16.98 13.69 2.67
CA PRO A 487 16.89 15.08 3.03
C PRO A 487 18.06 15.89 2.43
N ARG A 488 17.78 17.10 1.90
CA ARG A 488 18.79 17.90 1.16
C ARG A 488 20.03 18.25 1.96
N ASN A 489 19.90 18.30 3.27
CA ASN A 489 20.99 18.59 4.21
C ASN A 489 21.81 17.35 4.61
N ILE A 490 21.50 16.16 4.07
CA ILE A 490 22.23 14.92 4.30
C ILE A 490 23.05 14.57 3.04
N ARG A 491 24.35 14.40 3.22
CA ARG A 491 25.31 14.05 2.17
C ARG A 491 25.72 12.57 2.22
#